data_b7ffd94d67838c249792c355eece04b5
#
_entry.id   b7ffd94d67838c249792c355eece04b5
#
_cell.length_a   1.000
_cell.length_b   1.000
_cell.length_c   1.000
_cell.angle_alpha   90.00
_cell.angle_beta   90.00
_cell.angle_gamma   90.00
#
_symmetry.space_group_name_H-M   'P 1'
#
loop_
_entity.id
_entity.type
_entity.pdbx_description
1 polymer ?
#
loop_
_entity_poly.entity_id
_entity_poly.type
_entity_poly.pdbx_seq_one_letter_code
_entity_poly.pdbx_strand_id
1 'polypeptide(L)'
;MDQIIIYGSQYGSTYRYAQQLSEETNIPAVSYREAPDLSRMHTIIYMGGLYAGGVVGLAKALRGFSIQNGQKLLLVTVGLADPDESKNRDNIRTSLQKQLSPELMERAKLFHLRGRIDYRKLSFGHRMMMRVLYQSLRRIPTEKQTAENRALIETYG
;
A
#
# COMPACT_ATOMS: atom_id res chain seq x y z
N MET A 1 -4.23 18.37 -7.30
CA MET A 1 -3.37 17.83 -6.23
C MET A 1 -2.75 16.56 -6.73
N ASP A 2 -1.45 16.50 -6.69
CA ASP A 2 -0.74 15.40 -7.31
C ASP A 2 -0.79 14.15 -6.44
N GLN A 3 -1.26 13.08 -7.03
CA GLN A 3 -1.33 11.77 -6.42
C GLN A 3 -0.62 10.77 -7.32
N ILE A 4 0.02 9.78 -6.72
CA ILE A 4 0.75 8.78 -7.49
C ILE A 4 0.68 7.40 -6.83
N ILE A 5 0.60 6.38 -7.68
CA ILE A 5 0.75 4.99 -7.28
C ILE A 5 2.12 4.55 -7.76
N ILE A 6 2.94 4.03 -6.84
CA ILE A 6 4.23 3.46 -7.18
C ILE A 6 4.18 1.98 -6.86
N TYR A 7 4.60 1.13 -7.79
CA TYR A 7 4.58 -0.31 -7.55
C TYR A 7 5.95 -0.95 -7.69
N GLY A 8 6.20 -1.93 -6.82
CA GLY A 8 7.34 -2.83 -6.92
C GLY A 8 6.82 -4.26 -6.97
N SER A 9 7.08 -4.97 -8.06
CA SER A 9 6.52 -6.29 -8.28
C SER A 9 7.59 -7.28 -8.72
N GLN A 10 7.60 -8.45 -8.07
CA GLN A 10 8.44 -9.57 -8.49
C GLN A 10 7.66 -10.54 -9.38
N TYR A 11 6.37 -10.75 -9.10
CA TYR A 11 5.57 -11.79 -9.74
C TYR A 11 4.29 -11.30 -10.42
N GLY A 12 4.11 -10.03 -10.60
CA GLY A 12 3.00 -9.48 -11.38
C GLY A 12 1.69 -9.25 -10.64
N SER A 13 1.45 -9.86 -9.48
CA SER A 13 0.22 -9.62 -8.70
C SER A 13 0.11 -8.18 -8.26
N THR A 14 1.21 -7.63 -7.74
CA THR A 14 1.27 -6.24 -7.32
C THR A 14 1.01 -5.29 -8.49
N TYR A 15 1.58 -5.59 -9.64
CA TYR A 15 1.35 -4.82 -10.85
C TYR A 15 -0.13 -4.77 -11.22
N ARG A 16 -0.81 -5.92 -11.16
CA ARG A 16 -2.25 -6.00 -11.47
C ARG A 16 -3.08 -5.18 -10.50
N TYR A 17 -2.78 -5.26 -9.21
CA TYR A 17 -3.45 -4.44 -8.20
C TYR A 17 -3.24 -2.95 -8.47
N ALA A 18 -2.00 -2.57 -8.79
CA ALA A 18 -1.68 -1.17 -9.07
C ALA A 18 -2.40 -0.64 -10.31
N GLN A 19 -2.44 -1.43 -11.38
CA GLN A 19 -3.13 -1.05 -12.60
C GLN A 19 -4.63 -0.90 -12.36
N GLN A 20 -5.22 -1.80 -11.62
CA GLN A 20 -6.64 -1.74 -11.36
C GLN A 20 -7.00 -0.56 -10.43
N LEU A 21 -6.18 -0.29 -9.44
CA LEU A 21 -6.35 0.90 -8.60
C LEU A 21 -6.24 2.17 -9.44
N SER A 22 -5.27 2.22 -10.34
CA SER A 22 -5.09 3.35 -11.25
C SER A 22 -6.31 3.57 -12.14
N GLU A 23 -6.86 2.51 -12.72
CA GLU A 23 -8.05 2.60 -13.57
C GLU A 23 -9.26 3.14 -12.81
N GLU A 24 -9.46 2.70 -11.59
CA GLU A 24 -10.65 3.10 -10.82
C GLU A 24 -10.53 4.48 -10.19
N THR A 25 -9.33 4.95 -9.93
CA THR A 25 -9.09 6.24 -9.26
C THR A 25 -8.62 7.34 -10.18
N ASN A 26 -8.20 7.00 -11.40
CA ASN A 26 -7.51 7.90 -12.34
C ASN A 26 -6.19 8.46 -11.78
N ILE A 27 -5.61 7.77 -10.80
CA ILE A 27 -4.29 8.12 -10.29
C ILE A 27 -3.24 7.37 -11.12
N PRO A 28 -2.22 8.05 -11.65
CA PRO A 28 -1.20 7.36 -12.45
C PRO A 28 -0.39 6.37 -11.62
N ALA A 29 -0.06 5.23 -12.22
CA ALA A 29 0.76 4.20 -11.61
C ALA A 29 2.08 4.06 -12.37
N VAL A 30 3.19 4.07 -11.63
CA VAL A 30 4.52 3.94 -12.19
C VAL A 30 5.33 2.90 -11.43
N SER A 31 6.28 2.27 -12.09
CA SER A 31 7.23 1.38 -11.44
C SER A 31 8.12 2.16 -10.46
N TYR A 32 8.54 1.51 -9.38
CA TYR A 32 9.46 2.13 -8.43
C TYR A 32 10.76 2.60 -9.10
N ARG A 33 11.13 2.00 -10.22
CA ARG A 33 12.33 2.38 -10.96
C ARG A 33 12.17 3.71 -11.70
N GLU A 34 10.94 4.12 -11.93
CA GLU A 34 10.60 5.35 -12.65
C GLU A 34 9.90 6.37 -11.75
N ALA A 35 10.01 6.20 -10.45
CA ALA A 35 9.35 7.09 -9.51
C ALA A 35 9.87 8.53 -9.64
N PRO A 36 8.98 9.52 -9.76
CA PRO A 36 9.38 10.92 -9.83
C PRO A 36 9.77 11.45 -8.45
N ASP A 37 10.11 12.73 -8.39
CA ASP A 37 10.34 13.42 -7.13
C ASP A 37 9.03 13.42 -6.32
N LEU A 38 9.07 12.83 -5.13
CA LEU A 38 7.90 12.67 -4.28
C LEU A 38 7.60 13.86 -3.38
N SER A 39 8.51 14.83 -3.33
CA SER A 39 8.37 15.99 -2.44
C SER A 39 7.15 16.85 -2.74
N ARG A 40 6.67 16.83 -3.97
CA ARG A 40 5.51 17.61 -4.41
C ARG A 40 4.20 16.81 -4.45
N MET A 41 4.25 15.52 -4.15
CA MET A 41 3.06 14.68 -4.17
C MET A 41 2.24 14.86 -2.90
N HIS A 42 0.95 15.07 -3.05
CA HIS A 42 0.03 15.13 -1.91
C HIS A 42 -0.21 13.75 -1.31
N THR A 43 -0.41 12.76 -2.18
CA THR A 43 -0.69 11.39 -1.76
C THR A 43 0.20 10.44 -2.52
N ILE A 44 0.90 9.59 -1.79
CA ILE A 44 1.77 8.57 -2.33
C ILE A 44 1.22 7.22 -1.90
N ILE A 45 0.90 6.37 -2.87
CA ILE A 45 0.47 5.00 -2.62
C ILE A 45 1.57 4.08 -3.12
N TYR A 46 2.27 3.42 -2.19
CA TYR A 46 3.28 2.45 -2.57
C TYR A 46 2.72 1.04 -2.43
N MET A 47 2.73 0.29 -3.52
CA MET A 47 2.26 -1.09 -3.56
C MET A 47 3.44 -1.99 -3.86
N GLY A 48 3.86 -2.78 -2.90
CA GLY A 48 5.05 -3.61 -3.04
C GLY A 48 4.80 -5.07 -2.71
N GLY A 49 5.37 -5.94 -3.55
CA GLY A 49 5.38 -7.37 -3.30
C GLY A 49 6.35 -7.72 -2.18
N LEU A 50 5.94 -8.64 -1.32
CA LEU A 50 6.82 -9.17 -0.28
C LEU A 50 7.73 -10.24 -0.89
N TYR A 51 9.03 -10.07 -0.71
CA TYR A 51 10.02 -11.00 -1.25
C TYR A 51 11.27 -10.99 -0.36
N ALA A 52 11.72 -12.17 0.01
CA ALA A 52 12.96 -12.37 0.77
C ALA A 52 13.07 -11.49 2.04
N GLY A 53 11.94 -11.34 2.75
CA GLY A 53 11.91 -10.59 4.01
C GLY A 53 11.83 -9.08 3.86
N GLY A 54 11.53 -8.59 2.63
CA GLY A 54 11.37 -7.16 2.38
C GLY A 54 10.27 -6.86 1.39
N VAL A 55 10.02 -5.59 1.18
CA VAL A 55 9.06 -5.10 0.19
C VAL A 55 9.83 -4.64 -1.04
N VAL A 56 9.51 -5.20 -2.20
CA VAL A 56 10.25 -4.94 -3.44
C VAL A 56 10.25 -3.45 -3.76
N GLY A 57 11.45 -2.88 -3.91
CA GLY A 57 11.67 -1.51 -4.36
C GLY A 57 11.40 -0.43 -3.34
N LEU A 58 10.87 -0.76 -2.16
CA LEU A 58 10.44 0.24 -1.18
C LEU A 58 11.59 1.12 -0.70
N ALA A 59 12.69 0.51 -0.28
CA ALA A 59 13.84 1.26 0.22
C ALA A 59 14.42 2.17 -0.87
N LYS A 60 14.46 1.69 -2.10
CA LYS A 60 14.97 2.47 -3.23
C LYS A 60 14.05 3.64 -3.57
N ALA A 61 12.74 3.37 -3.61
CA ALA A 61 11.75 4.40 -3.99
C ALA A 61 11.67 5.52 -2.97
N LEU A 62 11.81 5.20 -1.68
CA LEU A 62 11.67 6.16 -0.59
C LEU A 62 13.00 6.62 -0.01
N ARG A 63 14.11 6.31 -0.69
CA ARG A 63 15.43 6.75 -0.23
C ARG A 63 15.49 8.27 -0.18
N GLY A 64 15.86 8.80 1.00
CA GLY A 64 15.98 10.25 1.18
C GLY A 64 14.65 10.98 1.26
N PHE A 65 13.53 10.28 1.17
CA PHE A 65 12.22 10.89 1.26
C PHE A 65 11.88 11.22 2.72
N SER A 66 11.48 12.46 2.97
CA SER A 66 10.95 12.91 4.26
C SER A 66 9.53 13.40 4.04
N ILE A 67 8.60 12.85 4.81
CA ILE A 67 7.19 13.21 4.67
C ILE A 67 6.94 14.60 5.26
N GLN A 68 6.29 15.45 4.47
CA GLN A 68 5.97 16.82 4.86
C GLN A 68 4.55 16.90 5.41
N ASN A 69 4.24 18.02 6.10
CA ASN A 69 2.89 18.26 6.57
C ASN A 69 1.92 18.30 5.39
N GLY A 70 0.81 17.61 5.53
CA GLY A 70 -0.20 17.53 4.49
C GLY A 70 0.01 16.40 3.49
N GLN A 71 1.18 15.77 3.47
CA GLN A 71 1.40 14.60 2.62
C GLN A 71 0.85 13.33 3.28
N LYS A 72 0.34 12.42 2.46
CA LYS A 72 -0.15 11.11 2.89
C LYS A 72 0.67 10.02 2.23
N LEU A 73 1.05 9.03 3.02
CA LEU A 73 1.74 7.84 2.53
C LEU A 73 0.91 6.61 2.90
N LEU A 74 0.52 5.85 1.87
CA LEU A 74 -0.19 4.60 2.01
C LEU A 74 0.74 3.48 1.53
N LEU A 75 0.99 2.51 2.38
CA LEU A 75 1.83 1.36 2.05
C LEU A 75 0.96 0.12 1.93
N VAL A 76 0.93 -0.46 0.75
CA VAL A 76 0.17 -1.67 0.46
C VAL A 76 1.16 -2.79 0.19
N THR A 77 1.19 -3.81 1.04
CA THR A 77 2.03 -4.98 0.83
C THR A 77 1.21 -6.10 0.19
N VAL A 78 1.83 -6.82 -0.73
CA VAL A 78 1.20 -7.93 -1.43
C VAL A 78 2.06 -9.17 -1.18
N GLY A 79 1.51 -10.15 -0.48
CA GLY A 79 2.25 -11.35 -0.12
C GLY A 79 1.39 -12.60 -0.19
N LEU A 80 2.02 -13.75 -0.05
CA LEU A 80 1.34 -15.06 -0.09
C LEU A 80 0.75 -15.44 1.27
N ALA A 81 1.29 -14.90 2.36
CA ALA A 81 0.84 -15.21 3.70
C ALA A 81 -0.52 -14.58 4.00
N ASP A 82 -1.29 -15.24 4.85
CA ASP A 82 -2.61 -14.75 5.25
C ASP A 82 -2.45 -13.49 6.13
N PRO A 83 -2.95 -12.33 5.68
CA PRO A 83 -2.83 -11.09 6.46
C PRO A 83 -3.72 -11.07 7.71
N ASP A 84 -4.66 -12.01 7.85
CA ASP A 84 -5.49 -12.09 9.05
C ASP A 84 -4.75 -12.71 10.23
N GLU A 85 -3.67 -13.43 9.99
CA GLU A 85 -2.84 -13.96 11.06
C GLU A 85 -1.94 -12.87 11.64
N SER A 86 -2.06 -12.62 12.94
CA SER A 86 -1.29 -11.57 13.62
C SER A 86 0.22 -11.75 13.48
N LYS A 87 0.69 -13.00 13.48
CA LYS A 87 2.11 -13.30 13.29
C LYS A 87 2.62 -12.81 11.94
N ASN A 88 1.82 -12.98 10.89
CA ASN A 88 2.19 -12.52 9.55
C ASN A 88 2.22 -11.00 9.48
N ARG A 89 1.24 -10.33 10.09
CA ARG A 89 1.23 -8.87 10.17
C ARG A 89 2.45 -8.34 10.94
N ASP A 90 2.81 -8.99 12.03
CA ASP A 90 3.98 -8.60 12.83
C ASP A 90 5.28 -8.78 12.03
N ASN A 91 5.39 -9.85 11.27
CA ASN A 91 6.54 -10.09 10.42
C ASN A 91 6.66 -9.03 9.31
N ILE A 92 5.54 -8.65 8.71
CA ILE A 92 5.50 -7.60 7.70
C ILE A 92 5.94 -6.26 8.32
N ARG A 93 5.40 -5.94 9.48
CA ARG A 93 5.76 -4.71 10.19
C ARG A 93 7.24 -4.66 10.51
N THR A 94 7.80 -5.76 10.98
CA THR A 94 9.23 -5.87 11.26
C THR A 94 10.06 -5.64 10.00
N SER A 95 9.65 -6.20 8.87
CA SER A 95 10.32 -6.00 7.59
C SER A 95 10.26 -4.53 7.15
N LEU A 96 9.12 -3.88 7.32
CA LEU A 96 8.95 -2.48 6.98
C LEU A 96 9.82 -1.58 7.86
N GLN A 97 9.93 -1.90 9.15
CA GLN A 97 10.75 -1.13 10.09
C GLN A 97 12.24 -1.15 9.72
N LYS A 98 12.69 -2.20 9.04
CA LYS A 98 14.07 -2.29 8.55
C LYS A 98 14.31 -1.45 7.30
N GLN A 99 13.26 -1.19 6.53
CA GLN A 99 13.37 -0.48 5.25
C GLN A 99 12.99 0.99 5.32
N LEU A 100 12.26 1.39 6.35
CA LEU A 100 11.75 2.74 6.49
C LEU A 100 12.25 3.39 7.77
N SER A 101 12.37 4.72 7.76
CA SER A 101 12.65 5.48 8.96
C SER A 101 11.50 5.37 9.96
N PRO A 102 11.74 5.55 11.26
CA PRO A 102 10.65 5.55 12.25
C PRO A 102 9.58 6.59 11.96
N GLU A 103 9.97 7.74 11.43
CA GLU A 103 9.01 8.79 11.07
C GLU A 103 8.05 8.32 9.96
N LEU A 104 8.56 7.69 8.93
CA LEU A 104 7.73 7.16 7.85
C LEU A 104 6.82 6.04 8.36
N MET A 105 7.33 5.16 9.21
CA MET A 105 6.53 4.09 9.80
C MET A 105 5.37 4.63 10.63
N GLU A 106 5.60 5.67 11.40
CA GLU A 106 4.58 6.28 12.24
C GLU A 106 3.48 6.94 11.42
N ARG A 107 3.84 7.60 10.33
CA ARG A 107 2.90 8.39 9.54
C ARG A 107 2.24 7.61 8.40
N ALA A 108 2.81 6.48 8.00
CA ALA A 108 2.26 5.68 6.92
C ALA A 108 1.04 4.90 7.37
N LYS A 109 0.05 4.77 6.48
CA LYS A 109 -1.06 3.84 6.67
C LYS A 109 -0.70 2.54 5.98
N LEU A 110 -0.86 1.42 6.70
CA LEU A 110 -0.45 0.11 6.23
C LEU A 110 -1.66 -0.72 5.82
N PHE A 111 -1.56 -1.34 4.65
CA PHE A 111 -2.55 -2.27 4.12
C PHE A 111 -1.83 -3.52 3.63
N HIS A 112 -2.40 -4.69 3.86
CA HIS A 112 -1.78 -5.96 3.47
C HIS A 112 -2.74 -6.78 2.63
N LEU A 113 -2.28 -7.21 1.47
CA LEU A 113 -3.06 -7.98 0.52
C LEU A 113 -2.43 -9.33 0.24
N ARG A 114 -3.26 -10.25 -0.21
CA ARG A 114 -2.79 -11.55 -0.63
C ARG A 114 -2.50 -11.57 -2.13
N GLY A 115 -1.28 -11.99 -2.51
CA GLY A 115 -0.82 -11.93 -3.89
C GLY A 115 -1.32 -13.04 -4.79
N ARG A 116 -1.57 -14.23 -4.25
CA ARG A 116 -2.11 -15.34 -5.01
C ARG A 116 -3.57 -15.50 -4.71
N ILE A 117 -4.41 -15.14 -5.64
CA ILE A 117 -5.84 -15.12 -5.39
C ILE A 117 -6.56 -15.76 -6.56
N ASP A 118 -7.55 -16.57 -6.23
CA ASP A 118 -8.58 -16.95 -7.17
C ASP A 118 -9.22 -15.65 -7.70
N TYR A 119 -9.20 -15.45 -9.00
CA TYR A 119 -9.69 -14.24 -9.63
C TYR A 119 -11.14 -13.88 -9.25
N ARG A 120 -11.95 -14.87 -8.88
CA ARG A 120 -13.32 -14.65 -8.44
C ARG A 120 -13.38 -14.01 -7.07
N LYS A 121 -12.50 -14.42 -6.16
CA LYS A 121 -12.37 -13.81 -4.85
C LYS A 121 -11.67 -12.46 -4.92
N LEU A 122 -10.82 -12.30 -5.92
CA LEU A 122 -10.10 -11.07 -6.15
C LEU A 122 -11.03 -9.90 -6.45
N SER A 123 -12.09 -10.13 -7.26
CA SER A 123 -12.99 -9.04 -7.63
C SER A 123 -13.77 -8.49 -6.43
N PHE A 124 -14.15 -9.35 -5.48
CA PHE A 124 -14.84 -8.90 -4.27
C PHE A 124 -13.87 -8.24 -3.28
N GLY A 125 -12.75 -8.90 -2.97
CA GLY A 125 -11.71 -8.33 -2.12
C GLY A 125 -11.15 -7.05 -2.68
N HIS A 126 -11.02 -7.01 -3.99
CA HIS A 126 -10.56 -5.84 -4.71
C HIS A 126 -11.51 -4.66 -4.53
N ARG A 127 -12.82 -4.87 -4.69
CA ARG A 127 -13.83 -3.82 -4.51
C ARG A 127 -13.78 -3.23 -3.12
N MET A 128 -13.66 -4.07 -2.10
CA MET A 128 -13.59 -3.61 -0.72
C MET A 128 -12.32 -2.84 -0.45
N MET A 129 -11.19 -3.33 -0.94
CA MET A 129 -9.92 -2.62 -0.82
C MET A 129 -9.97 -1.27 -1.52
N MET A 130 -10.54 -1.22 -2.71
CA MET A 130 -10.70 0.02 -3.46
C MET A 130 -11.56 1.01 -2.70
N ARG A 131 -12.63 0.55 -2.08
CA ARG A 131 -13.50 1.39 -1.26
C ARG A 131 -12.72 1.96 -0.08
N VAL A 132 -11.94 1.13 0.61
CA VAL A 132 -11.13 1.54 1.75
C VAL A 132 -10.07 2.56 1.33
N LEU A 133 -9.34 2.28 0.26
CA LEU A 133 -8.33 3.19 -0.25
C LEU A 133 -8.94 4.50 -0.75
N TYR A 134 -10.08 4.41 -1.44
CA TYR A 134 -10.78 5.58 -1.93
C TYR A 134 -11.25 6.48 -0.77
N GLN A 135 -11.79 5.87 0.28
CA GLN A 135 -12.19 6.61 1.48
C GLN A 135 -10.99 7.24 2.18
N SER A 136 -9.85 6.57 2.17
CA SER A 136 -8.61 7.12 2.75
C SER A 136 -8.08 8.30 1.95
N LEU A 137 -8.34 8.34 0.65
CA LEU A 137 -7.95 9.44 -0.23
C LEU A 137 -8.87 10.66 -0.08
N ARG A 138 -10.11 10.43 0.30
CA ARG A 138 -11.05 11.51 0.62
C ARG A 138 -10.81 11.94 2.05
N ARG A 139 -10.32 13.05 2.33
CA ARG A 139 -10.04 13.66 3.63
C ARG A 139 -11.13 13.49 4.70
N ILE A 140 -11.51 12.26 5.05
CA ILE A 140 -12.47 12.00 6.13
C ILE A 140 -11.70 11.87 7.44
N PRO A 141 -12.27 12.30 8.59
CA PRO A 141 -11.58 12.24 9.88
C PRO A 141 -11.01 10.84 10.14
N THR A 142 -9.72 10.78 10.35
CA THR A 142 -8.92 9.56 10.40
C THR A 142 -9.35 8.56 11.49
N GLU A 143 -9.97 9.02 12.55
CA GLU A 143 -10.31 8.17 13.70
C GLU A 143 -11.47 7.21 13.43
N LYS A 144 -12.49 7.68 12.73
CA LYS A 144 -13.63 6.81 12.37
C LYS A 144 -13.31 5.84 11.26
N GLN A 145 -12.42 6.22 10.35
CA GLN A 145 -12.08 5.38 9.22
C GLN A 145 -11.13 4.24 9.55
N THR A 146 -10.19 4.47 10.46
CA THR A 146 -9.14 3.48 10.70
C THR A 146 -9.68 2.19 11.30
N ALA A 147 -10.70 2.28 12.16
CA ALA A 147 -11.30 1.08 12.76
C ALA A 147 -12.09 0.28 11.73
N GLU A 148 -12.91 0.93 10.92
CA GLU A 148 -13.68 0.26 9.86
C GLU A 148 -12.78 -0.30 8.77
N ASN A 149 -11.78 0.45 8.36
CA ASN A 149 -10.85 0.04 7.32
C ASN A 149 -10.01 -1.15 7.76
N ARG A 150 -9.55 -1.18 9.00
CA ARG A 150 -8.84 -2.32 9.55
C ARG A 150 -9.74 -3.55 9.64
N ALA A 151 -10.98 -3.38 10.09
CA ALA A 151 -11.93 -4.46 10.16
C ALA A 151 -12.21 -5.05 8.78
N LEU A 152 -12.37 -4.20 7.76
CA LEU A 152 -12.59 -4.64 6.39
C LEU A 152 -11.38 -5.39 5.82
N ILE A 153 -10.18 -4.91 6.08
CA ILE A 153 -8.97 -5.56 5.60
C ILE A 153 -8.71 -6.86 6.36
N GLU A 154 -8.97 -6.88 7.67
CA GLU A 154 -8.80 -8.07 8.49
C GLU A 154 -9.83 -9.16 8.20
N THR A 155 -11.04 -8.80 7.80
CA THR A 155 -12.05 -9.78 7.38
C THR A 155 -11.80 -10.32 5.98
N TYR A 156 -10.86 -9.74 5.28
CA TYR A 156 -10.49 -10.10 3.94
C TYR A 156 -9.28 -10.99 3.95
N GLY A 157 -9.42 -12.16 4.33
CA GLY A 157 -8.32 -13.12 4.31
C GLY A 157 -8.21 -13.91 3.03
#